data_9746dba578af810bded8ed5d4957514c
#
_entry.id   9746dba578af810bded8ed5d4957514c
#
_cell.length_a   1.000
_cell.length_b   1.000
_cell.length_c   1.000
_cell.angle_alpha   90.00
_cell.angle_beta   90.00
_cell.angle_gamma   90.00
#
_symmetry.space_group_name_H-M   'P 1'
#
loop_
_entity.id
_entity.type
_entity.pdbx_description
1 polymer ?
#
loop_
_entity_poly.entity_id
_entity_poly.type
_entity_poly.pdbx_seq_one_letter_code
_entity_poly.pdbx_strand_id
1 'polypeptide(L)'
;RDRCLADAITAKLSGRHLPVLVYLPKGTNTLISFAGILYSGNYYTPTDVKFPFQKVEGVLKCLKPALIISDRKSAEKLLKNGILEDMILYLEDIDFRQNNKDSSMYLNRIIDTDLAYVFFTSGSTGVPKGVAITQRSIIDYIDWAAEEFSIDENVKIANQAPFYFDNSILDIYLCMSCGATLYIPPEMYYAFQAKLLAYLEEKKITFIFWVPSALVGSANSGLLERFDLSAIKKVLFCGEVMPNRHLNIWRRVLPEAEFANLYGPTEITDVCSFFRVNREFADDDPLPIGKACRNTEIMLLDDENCLITEPDKKGELCVRGTSLSVGYYANEEKTSVAFVQNPLNPYYEEKIYRTGDLAHYNEFGAVSYTHLRAHETT
;
A
#
# COMPACT_ATOMS: atom_id res chain seq x y z
N ARG A 1 -2.97 19.06 -14.02
CA ARG A 1 -2.24 19.52 -12.83
C ARG A 1 -0.95 18.74 -12.61
N ASP A 2 -1.01 17.43 -12.66
CA ASP A 2 0.12 16.52 -12.55
C ASP A 2 1.24 16.81 -13.56
N ARG A 3 0.89 17.07 -14.83
CA ARG A 3 1.86 17.45 -15.86
C ARG A 3 2.53 18.80 -15.60
N CYS A 4 1.77 19.81 -15.13
CA CYS A 4 2.35 21.10 -14.76
C CYS A 4 3.36 20.94 -13.60
N LEU A 5 3.05 20.05 -12.66
CA LEU A 5 3.96 19.71 -11.57
C LEU A 5 5.21 18.97 -12.09
N ALA A 6 5.04 18.03 -13.02
CA ALA A 6 6.17 17.33 -13.64
C ALA A 6 7.12 18.30 -14.35
N ASP A 7 6.58 19.30 -15.08
CA ASP A 7 7.38 20.36 -15.70
C ASP A 7 8.15 21.19 -14.67
N ALA A 8 7.49 21.55 -13.54
CA ALA A 8 8.13 22.30 -12.47
C ALA A 8 9.24 21.48 -11.78
N ILE A 9 9.04 20.19 -11.56
CA ILE A 9 10.05 19.27 -11.02
C ILE A 9 11.24 19.20 -11.98
N THR A 10 10.99 19.01 -13.28
CA THR A 10 12.05 18.88 -14.30
C THR A 10 12.84 20.17 -14.48
N ALA A 11 12.19 21.33 -14.32
CA ALA A 11 12.88 22.62 -14.34
C ALA A 11 13.83 22.79 -13.13
N LYS A 12 13.52 22.16 -12.01
CA LYS A 12 14.29 22.26 -10.76
C LYS A 12 15.34 21.14 -10.62
N LEU A 13 15.07 19.97 -11.19
CA LEU A 13 15.96 18.81 -11.15
C LEU A 13 16.55 18.51 -12.54
N SER A 14 17.87 18.43 -12.62
CA SER A 14 18.57 18.13 -13.89
C SER A 14 18.71 16.62 -14.18
N GLY A 15 17.93 15.75 -13.52
CA GLY A 15 18.05 14.29 -13.66
C GLY A 15 16.74 13.55 -13.52
N ARG A 16 16.81 12.22 -13.72
CA ARG A 16 15.74 11.25 -13.48
C ARG A 16 16.18 10.23 -12.44
N HIS A 17 15.26 9.40 -12.01
CA HIS A 17 15.49 8.38 -10.97
C HIS A 17 15.98 8.99 -9.65
N LEU A 18 15.51 10.19 -9.35
CA LEU A 18 15.84 10.92 -8.14
C LEU A 18 14.74 10.77 -7.09
N PRO A 19 15.09 10.69 -5.81
CA PRO A 19 14.13 10.62 -4.72
C PRO A 19 13.47 11.98 -4.48
N VAL A 20 12.15 12.01 -4.50
CA VAL A 20 11.35 13.21 -4.19
C VAL A 20 10.50 12.93 -2.96
N LEU A 21 10.74 13.69 -1.88
CA LEU A 21 9.91 13.59 -0.68
C LEU A 21 8.61 14.37 -0.87
N VAL A 22 7.48 13.76 -0.52
CA VAL A 22 6.18 14.44 -0.48
C VAL A 22 5.80 14.67 0.99
N TYR A 23 5.83 15.93 1.40
CA TYR A 23 5.52 16.38 2.75
C TYR A 23 4.26 17.24 2.72
N LEU A 24 3.11 16.57 2.58
CA LEU A 24 1.79 17.15 2.41
C LEU A 24 0.75 16.42 3.27
N PRO A 25 -0.32 17.09 3.70
CA PRO A 25 -1.47 16.42 4.31
C PRO A 25 -2.12 15.45 3.32
N LYS A 26 -2.68 14.34 3.82
CA LYS A 26 -3.47 13.41 3.02
C LYS A 26 -4.57 14.16 2.25
N GLY A 27 -4.59 14.02 0.91
CA GLY A 27 -5.56 14.71 0.07
C GLY A 27 -5.18 14.77 -1.41
N THR A 28 -5.96 15.49 -2.19
CA THR A 28 -5.81 15.58 -3.65
C THR A 28 -4.43 16.12 -4.07
N ASN A 29 -3.88 17.08 -3.33
CA ASN A 29 -2.56 17.65 -3.64
C ASN A 29 -1.44 16.61 -3.53
N THR A 30 -1.54 15.70 -2.56
CA THR A 30 -0.60 14.58 -2.41
C THR A 30 -0.68 13.62 -3.60
N LEU A 31 -1.89 13.29 -4.08
CA LEU A 31 -2.08 12.44 -5.26
C LEU A 31 -1.57 13.09 -6.54
N ILE A 32 -1.82 14.39 -6.73
CA ILE A 32 -1.24 15.16 -7.83
C ILE A 32 0.28 15.13 -7.76
N SER A 33 0.85 15.20 -6.55
CA SER A 33 2.31 15.13 -6.35
C SER A 33 2.88 13.77 -6.74
N PHE A 34 2.23 12.67 -6.37
CA PHE A 34 2.66 11.32 -6.78
C PHE A 34 2.69 11.19 -8.30
N ALA A 35 1.59 11.54 -8.97
CA ALA A 35 1.52 11.48 -10.42
C ALA A 35 2.54 12.42 -11.10
N GLY A 36 2.68 13.66 -10.63
CA GLY A 36 3.65 14.61 -11.18
C GLY A 36 5.10 14.16 -11.04
N ILE A 37 5.45 13.53 -9.93
CA ILE A 37 6.79 12.96 -9.70
C ILE A 37 7.03 11.81 -10.68
N LEU A 38 6.09 10.88 -10.82
CA LEU A 38 6.23 9.77 -11.77
C LEU A 38 6.34 10.27 -13.20
N TYR A 39 5.51 11.23 -13.62
CA TYR A 39 5.60 11.84 -14.95
C TYR A 39 6.94 12.56 -15.21
N SER A 40 7.63 13.05 -14.18
CA SER A 40 8.97 13.62 -14.31
C SER A 40 10.08 12.57 -14.42
N GLY A 41 9.76 11.27 -14.35
CA GLY A 41 10.73 10.17 -14.36
C GLY A 41 11.49 10.00 -13.05
N ASN A 42 10.89 10.45 -11.94
CA ASN A 42 11.41 10.32 -10.59
C ASN A 42 10.49 9.43 -9.75
N TYR A 43 10.88 9.09 -8.52
CA TYR A 43 10.08 8.30 -7.60
C TYR A 43 9.76 9.06 -6.32
N TYR A 44 8.61 8.77 -5.72
CA TYR A 44 8.13 9.50 -4.56
C TYR A 44 8.32 8.75 -3.25
N THR A 45 8.46 9.50 -2.19
CA THR A 45 8.39 9.03 -0.81
C THR A 45 7.46 9.93 -0.02
N PRO A 46 6.28 9.46 0.40
CA PRO A 46 5.40 10.24 1.25
C PRO A 46 5.80 10.15 2.72
N THR A 47 5.56 11.23 3.45
CA THR A 47 5.65 11.24 4.91
C THR A 47 4.59 12.14 5.52
N ASP A 48 4.13 11.81 6.72
CA ASP A 48 3.05 12.55 7.37
C ASP A 48 3.56 13.84 7.99
N VAL A 49 2.87 14.94 7.72
CA VAL A 49 3.14 16.26 8.33
C VAL A 49 2.92 16.27 9.85
N LYS A 50 2.14 15.30 10.37
CA LYS A 50 1.87 15.14 11.80
C LYS A 50 2.98 14.42 12.55
N PHE A 51 3.88 13.70 11.87
CA PHE A 51 4.97 12.98 12.51
C PHE A 51 5.87 13.91 13.31
N PRO A 52 6.39 13.50 14.48
CA PRO A 52 7.49 14.19 15.14
C PRO A 52 8.64 14.40 14.17
N PHE A 53 9.34 15.56 14.24
CA PHE A 53 10.40 15.86 13.26
C PHE A 53 11.51 14.81 13.27
N GLN A 54 11.84 14.20 14.41
CA GLN A 54 12.83 13.12 14.49
C GLN A 54 12.50 11.95 13.54
N LYS A 55 11.21 11.57 13.39
CA LYS A 55 10.80 10.53 12.43
C LYS A 55 11.01 11.00 10.99
N VAL A 56 10.63 12.25 10.68
CA VAL A 56 10.87 12.87 9.37
C VAL A 56 12.37 12.97 9.08
N GLU A 57 13.15 13.39 10.04
CA GLU A 57 14.61 13.48 9.93
C GLU A 57 15.26 12.10 9.64
N GLY A 58 14.76 11.04 10.27
CA GLY A 58 15.19 9.67 9.98
C GLY A 58 14.97 9.30 8.50
N VAL A 59 13.81 9.62 7.96
CA VAL A 59 13.50 9.43 6.54
C VAL A 59 14.42 10.30 5.66
N LEU A 60 14.60 11.56 5.99
CA LEU A 60 15.47 12.49 5.23
C LEU A 60 16.92 12.00 5.17
N LYS A 61 17.45 11.50 6.29
CA LYS A 61 18.83 10.96 6.38
C LYS A 61 19.03 9.71 5.52
N CYS A 62 18.02 8.84 5.46
CA CYS A 62 18.08 7.61 4.67
C CYS A 62 17.81 7.88 3.18
N LEU A 63 16.77 8.66 2.87
CA LEU A 63 16.34 8.93 1.51
C LEU A 63 17.29 9.88 0.77
N LYS A 64 17.78 10.91 1.46
CA LYS A 64 18.55 12.05 0.88
C LYS A 64 17.82 12.63 -0.33
N PRO A 65 16.60 13.17 -0.14
CA PRO A 65 15.78 13.62 -1.26
C PRO A 65 16.47 14.70 -2.07
N ALA A 66 16.35 14.61 -3.40
CA ALA A 66 16.79 15.64 -4.31
C ALA A 66 15.85 16.86 -4.32
N LEU A 67 14.59 16.64 -3.94
CA LEU A 67 13.56 17.66 -3.86
C LEU A 67 12.52 17.27 -2.81
N ILE A 68 11.90 18.27 -2.19
CA ILE A 68 10.77 18.12 -1.28
C ILE A 68 9.58 18.88 -1.90
N ILE A 69 8.44 18.21 -2.07
CA ILE A 69 7.18 18.87 -2.46
C ILE A 69 6.38 19.10 -1.19
N SER A 70 5.97 20.35 -0.98
CA SER A 70 5.19 20.75 0.20
C SER A 70 4.25 21.91 -0.11
N ASP A 71 3.31 22.18 0.78
CA ASP A 71 2.64 23.48 0.89
C ASP A 71 3.38 24.39 1.89
N ARG A 72 3.15 25.71 1.83
CA ARG A 72 3.85 26.66 2.69
C ARG A 72 3.62 26.40 4.17
N LYS A 73 2.41 26.01 4.55
CA LYS A 73 2.04 25.72 5.94
C LYS A 73 2.78 24.49 6.49
N SER A 74 2.81 23.41 5.74
CA SER A 74 3.51 22.18 6.14
C SER A 74 5.02 22.37 6.17
N ALA A 75 5.57 23.12 5.22
CA ALA A 75 6.99 23.41 5.11
C ALA A 75 7.56 24.20 6.30
N GLU A 76 6.75 24.99 7.02
CA GLU A 76 7.24 25.73 8.21
C GLU A 76 7.97 24.81 9.21
N LYS A 77 7.49 23.59 9.40
CA LYS A 77 8.12 22.64 10.32
C LYS A 77 9.48 22.18 9.81
N LEU A 78 9.63 21.99 8.50
CA LEU A 78 10.90 21.61 7.86
C LEU A 78 11.92 22.73 7.98
N LEU A 79 11.52 23.98 7.65
CA LEU A 79 12.38 25.16 7.70
C LEU A 79 12.85 25.45 9.13
N LYS A 80 11.96 25.37 10.14
CA LYS A 80 12.30 25.53 11.57
C LYS A 80 13.34 24.51 12.06
N ASN A 81 13.47 23.40 11.36
CA ASN A 81 14.44 22.33 11.69
C ASN A 81 15.62 22.29 10.72
N GLY A 82 15.88 23.38 10.00
CA GLY A 82 17.12 23.56 9.22
C GLY A 82 17.12 22.98 7.82
N ILE A 83 15.96 22.55 7.29
CA ILE A 83 15.86 22.18 5.88
C ILE A 83 15.92 23.46 5.04
N LEU A 84 16.77 23.45 4.01
CA LEU A 84 16.96 24.60 3.15
C LEU A 84 15.75 24.86 2.25
N GLU A 85 15.37 26.11 2.07
CA GLU A 85 14.19 26.49 1.29
C GLU A 85 14.33 26.16 -0.20
N ASP A 86 15.54 26.20 -0.73
CA ASP A 86 15.84 25.85 -2.13
C ASP A 86 15.60 24.35 -2.44
N MET A 87 15.60 23.49 -1.43
CA MET A 87 15.20 22.09 -1.56
C MET A 87 13.69 21.91 -1.67
N ILE A 88 12.87 22.96 -1.41
CA ILE A 88 11.41 22.83 -1.37
C ILE A 88 10.80 23.38 -2.65
N LEU A 89 9.89 22.62 -3.23
CA LEU A 89 8.98 23.08 -4.29
C LEU A 89 7.59 23.25 -3.68
N TYR A 90 7.14 24.49 -3.63
CA TYR A 90 5.83 24.81 -3.09
C TYR A 90 4.75 24.63 -4.16
N LEU A 91 3.67 23.92 -3.82
CA LEU A 91 2.54 23.74 -4.74
C LEU A 91 1.87 25.05 -5.11
N GLU A 92 1.89 26.05 -4.20
CA GLU A 92 1.32 27.37 -4.42
C GLU A 92 2.07 28.18 -5.47
N ASP A 93 3.33 27.85 -5.76
CA ASP A 93 4.15 28.54 -6.76
C ASP A 93 3.97 27.97 -8.16
N ILE A 94 3.18 26.90 -8.32
CA ILE A 94 2.95 26.24 -9.60
C ILE A 94 1.71 26.79 -10.28
N ASP A 95 1.89 27.33 -11.47
CA ASP A 95 0.74 27.70 -12.31
C ASP A 95 0.13 26.47 -13.00
N PHE A 96 -0.88 25.90 -12.38
CA PHE A 96 -1.62 24.76 -12.92
C PHE A 96 -2.51 25.06 -14.13
N ARG A 97 -2.49 26.29 -14.67
CA ARG A 97 -3.25 26.70 -15.86
C ARG A 97 -2.38 26.68 -17.12
N GLN A 98 -1.07 26.71 -16.96
CA GLN A 98 -0.15 26.66 -18.08
C GLN A 98 -0.05 25.22 -18.62
N ASN A 99 -0.60 25.02 -19.79
CA ASN A 99 -0.45 23.75 -20.52
C ASN A 99 0.85 23.84 -21.32
N ASN A 100 1.99 23.79 -20.63
CA ASN A 100 3.30 24.00 -21.23
C ASN A 100 4.01 22.67 -21.45
N LYS A 101 4.39 22.45 -22.68
CA LYS A 101 5.29 21.42 -23.21
C LYS A 101 4.74 20.00 -23.30
N ASP A 102 5.16 19.37 -24.34
CA ASP A 102 4.93 17.96 -24.64
C ASP A 102 5.62 17.08 -23.60
N SER A 103 4.88 16.78 -22.51
CA SER A 103 5.35 15.83 -21.47
C SER A 103 5.60 14.43 -22.03
N SER A 104 5.18 14.14 -23.27
CA SER A 104 5.46 12.87 -23.95
C SER A 104 6.97 12.60 -24.05
N MET A 105 7.79 13.65 -24.08
CA MET A 105 9.25 13.51 -24.10
C MET A 105 9.81 12.82 -22.86
N TYR A 106 9.14 12.96 -21.71
CA TYR A 106 9.55 12.29 -20.47
C TYR A 106 8.96 10.89 -20.38
N LEU A 107 7.68 10.72 -20.72
CA LEU A 107 6.97 9.43 -20.66
C LEU A 107 7.65 8.38 -21.54
N ASN A 108 8.13 8.75 -22.73
CA ASN A 108 8.82 7.83 -23.65
C ASN A 108 10.16 7.30 -23.13
N ARG A 109 10.62 7.78 -21.97
CA ARG A 109 11.88 7.36 -21.35
C ARG A 109 11.69 6.56 -20.06
N ILE A 110 10.45 6.43 -19.59
CA ILE A 110 10.11 5.67 -18.39
C ILE A 110 9.87 4.23 -18.80
N ILE A 111 10.47 3.31 -18.08
CA ILE A 111 10.24 1.88 -18.24
C ILE A 111 9.66 1.28 -16.96
N ASP A 112 9.01 0.16 -17.07
CA ASP A 112 8.29 -0.46 -15.95
C ASP A 112 9.19 -0.95 -14.80
N THR A 113 10.49 -1.11 -15.04
CA THR A 113 11.47 -1.41 -14.00
C THR A 113 11.97 -0.18 -13.24
N ASP A 114 11.59 1.03 -13.66
CA ASP A 114 11.88 2.23 -12.90
C ASP A 114 11.13 2.22 -11.56
N LEU A 115 11.75 2.81 -10.53
CA LEU A 115 11.09 2.93 -9.23
C LEU A 115 9.86 3.84 -9.33
N ALA A 116 8.80 3.42 -8.65
CA ALA A 116 7.62 4.24 -8.46
C ALA A 116 7.67 4.96 -7.11
N TYR A 117 7.98 4.23 -6.04
CA TYR A 117 8.07 4.82 -4.72
C TYR A 117 9.08 4.10 -3.81
N VAL A 118 9.42 4.78 -2.72
CA VAL A 118 10.10 4.20 -1.56
C VAL A 118 9.26 4.51 -0.32
N PHE A 119 8.70 3.47 0.31
CA PHE A 119 7.95 3.62 1.56
C PHE A 119 8.81 3.21 2.74
N PHE A 120 8.78 4.03 3.78
CA PHE A 120 9.56 3.78 4.98
C PHE A 120 8.72 3.11 6.06
N THR A 121 9.16 1.92 6.45
CA THR A 121 8.62 1.19 7.61
C THR A 121 9.52 1.40 8.83
N SER A 122 8.96 1.25 10.03
CA SER A 122 9.75 1.28 11.27
C SER A 122 10.63 0.04 11.34
N GLY A 123 11.94 0.22 11.39
CA GLY A 123 12.89 -0.89 11.59
C GLY A 123 12.98 -1.29 13.06
N SER A 124 13.16 -2.60 13.35
CA SER A 124 13.38 -3.14 14.72
C SER A 124 14.54 -2.46 15.48
N THR A 125 15.44 -1.83 14.75
CA THR A 125 16.57 -1.08 15.28
C THR A 125 16.28 0.41 15.48
N GLY A 126 15.03 0.87 15.26
CA GLY A 126 14.65 2.29 15.30
C GLY A 126 15.09 3.11 14.09
N VAL A 127 15.87 2.54 13.18
CA VAL A 127 16.24 3.19 11.91
C VAL A 127 15.21 2.81 10.83
N PRO A 128 14.56 3.78 10.17
CA PRO A 128 13.58 3.49 9.14
C PRO A 128 14.18 2.66 8.00
N LYS A 129 13.41 1.68 7.51
CA LYS A 129 13.74 0.89 6.31
C LYS A 129 12.92 1.40 5.14
N GLY A 130 13.57 1.87 4.08
CA GLY A 130 12.89 2.22 2.83
C GLY A 130 12.70 0.99 1.95
N VAL A 131 11.48 0.63 1.61
CA VAL A 131 11.18 -0.45 0.65
C VAL A 131 10.99 0.17 -0.73
N ALA A 132 11.77 -0.28 -1.71
CA ALA A 132 11.81 0.30 -3.05
C ALA A 132 10.98 -0.54 -4.03
N ILE A 133 9.89 0.05 -4.55
CA ILE A 133 8.92 -0.63 -5.41
C ILE A 133 8.98 -0.07 -6.83
N THR A 134 8.95 -0.97 -7.82
CA THR A 134 8.96 -0.62 -9.25
C THR A 134 7.56 -0.32 -9.76
N GLN A 135 7.48 0.37 -10.90
CA GLN A 135 6.21 0.57 -11.60
C GLN A 135 5.62 -0.76 -12.08
N ARG A 136 6.45 -1.71 -12.51
CA ARG A 136 6.01 -3.07 -12.89
C ARG A 136 5.25 -3.77 -11.78
N SER A 137 5.77 -3.70 -10.55
CA SER A 137 5.13 -4.35 -9.40
C SER A 137 3.75 -3.76 -9.11
N ILE A 138 3.60 -2.43 -9.23
CA ILE A 138 2.30 -1.77 -9.07
C ILE A 138 1.35 -2.15 -10.21
N ILE A 139 1.81 -2.09 -11.46
CA ILE A 139 0.98 -2.41 -12.64
C ILE A 139 0.42 -3.82 -12.52
N ASP A 140 1.27 -4.80 -12.24
CA ASP A 140 0.86 -6.20 -12.09
C ASP A 140 -0.13 -6.40 -10.93
N TYR A 141 0.14 -5.77 -9.78
CA TYR A 141 -0.73 -5.81 -8.61
C TYR A 141 -2.12 -5.22 -8.91
N ILE A 142 -2.17 -4.07 -9.56
CA ILE A 142 -3.43 -3.37 -9.85
C ILE A 142 -4.22 -4.07 -10.95
N ASP A 143 -3.55 -4.58 -11.99
CA ASP A 143 -4.21 -5.36 -13.06
C ASP A 143 -4.82 -6.64 -12.48
N TRP A 144 -4.12 -7.33 -11.56
CA TRP A 144 -4.69 -8.47 -10.85
C TRP A 144 -5.91 -8.06 -10.03
N ALA A 145 -5.81 -7.00 -9.23
CA ALA A 145 -6.90 -6.59 -8.34
C ALA A 145 -8.13 -6.10 -9.11
N ALA A 146 -7.91 -5.38 -10.21
CA ALA A 146 -8.98 -4.90 -11.08
C ALA A 146 -9.77 -6.06 -11.70
N GLU A 147 -9.07 -7.09 -12.18
CA GLU A 147 -9.67 -8.29 -12.76
C GLU A 147 -10.33 -9.16 -11.69
N GLU A 148 -9.60 -9.51 -10.61
CA GLU A 148 -10.07 -10.41 -9.54
C GLU A 148 -11.33 -9.85 -8.86
N PHE A 149 -11.35 -8.53 -8.60
CA PHE A 149 -12.48 -7.89 -7.93
C PHE A 149 -13.42 -7.13 -8.88
N SER A 150 -13.28 -7.26 -10.21
CA SER A 150 -14.13 -6.63 -11.22
C SER A 150 -14.35 -5.14 -10.94
N ILE A 151 -13.25 -4.38 -10.94
CA ILE A 151 -13.27 -2.94 -10.68
C ILE A 151 -13.37 -2.18 -12.01
N ASP A 152 -14.32 -1.25 -12.09
CA ASP A 152 -14.54 -0.39 -13.25
C ASP A 152 -14.73 1.09 -12.84
N GLU A 153 -15.07 1.95 -13.79
CA GLU A 153 -15.27 3.38 -13.59
C GLU A 153 -16.47 3.74 -12.70
N ASN A 154 -17.37 2.79 -12.43
CA ASN A 154 -18.54 3.00 -11.57
C ASN A 154 -18.22 2.77 -10.09
N VAL A 155 -17.05 2.17 -9.79
CA VAL A 155 -16.66 1.87 -8.43
C VAL A 155 -16.31 3.15 -7.66
N LYS A 156 -16.84 3.23 -6.44
CA LYS A 156 -16.62 4.34 -5.50
C LYS A 156 -15.86 3.81 -4.30
N ILE A 157 -14.58 4.15 -4.22
CA ILE A 157 -13.63 3.68 -3.22
C ILE A 157 -13.59 4.66 -2.05
N ALA A 158 -13.74 4.20 -0.80
CA ALA A 158 -13.47 5.03 0.38
C ALA A 158 -12.11 4.65 0.97
N ASN A 159 -11.10 5.49 0.76
CA ASN A 159 -9.76 5.26 1.23
C ASN A 159 -9.63 5.48 2.74
N GLN A 160 -9.17 4.45 3.45
CA GLN A 160 -8.86 4.52 4.88
C GLN A 160 -7.37 4.75 5.14
N ALA A 161 -6.52 3.97 4.50
CA ALA A 161 -5.08 3.95 4.77
C ALA A 161 -4.42 5.32 4.58
N PRO A 162 -3.50 5.73 5.47
CA PRO A 162 -2.64 6.89 5.22
C PRO A 162 -1.82 6.68 3.94
N PHE A 163 -1.52 7.77 3.22
CA PHE A 163 -0.80 7.69 1.94
C PHE A 163 0.69 7.34 2.06
N TYR A 164 1.20 7.17 3.26
CA TYR A 164 2.54 6.65 3.54
C TYR A 164 2.55 5.16 3.94
N PHE A 165 1.40 4.48 3.87
CA PHE A 165 1.27 3.03 3.98
C PHE A 165 0.88 2.42 2.63
N ASP A 166 1.42 1.23 2.35
CA ASP A 166 1.23 0.47 1.12
C ASP A 166 -0.23 0.10 0.84
N ASN A 167 -1.04 -0.18 1.86
CA ASN A 167 -2.49 -0.39 1.67
C ASN A 167 -3.19 0.76 0.91
N SER A 168 -2.60 1.97 0.89
CA SER A 168 -3.17 3.07 0.10
C SER A 168 -2.97 2.90 -1.40
N ILE A 169 -2.01 2.07 -1.81
CA ILE A 169 -1.64 1.86 -3.21
C ILE A 169 -2.78 1.22 -3.99
N LEU A 170 -3.46 0.22 -3.40
CA LEU A 170 -4.63 -0.39 -4.04
C LEU A 170 -5.68 0.66 -4.41
N ASP A 171 -6.12 1.45 -3.44
CA ASP A 171 -7.15 2.46 -3.62
C ASP A 171 -6.78 3.51 -4.66
N ILE A 172 -5.53 4.02 -4.56
CA ILE A 172 -5.03 5.10 -5.42
C ILE A 172 -4.91 4.63 -6.87
N TYR A 173 -4.26 3.49 -7.09
CA TYR A 173 -3.95 3.05 -8.44
C TYR A 173 -5.12 2.34 -9.12
N LEU A 174 -6.05 1.70 -8.39
CA LEU A 174 -7.34 1.27 -8.94
C LEU A 174 -8.13 2.45 -9.49
N CYS A 175 -8.17 3.57 -8.73
CA CYS A 175 -8.81 4.80 -9.22
C CYS A 175 -8.16 5.29 -10.52
N MET A 176 -6.82 5.30 -10.59
CA MET A 176 -6.09 5.79 -11.77
C MET A 176 -6.22 4.86 -12.98
N SER A 177 -6.18 3.55 -12.76
CA SER A 177 -6.20 2.54 -13.82
C SER A 177 -7.61 2.30 -14.38
N CYS A 178 -8.60 2.17 -13.50
CA CYS A 178 -9.96 1.79 -13.88
C CYS A 178 -10.91 2.97 -14.07
N GLY A 179 -10.48 4.21 -13.78
CA GLY A 179 -11.35 5.39 -13.80
C GLY A 179 -12.32 5.46 -12.63
N ALA A 180 -12.15 4.62 -11.61
CA ALA A 180 -12.97 4.62 -10.40
C ALA A 180 -12.88 5.96 -9.65
N THR A 181 -13.82 6.22 -8.74
CA THR A 181 -13.84 7.45 -7.95
C THR A 181 -13.27 7.19 -6.55
N LEU A 182 -12.19 7.90 -6.20
CA LEU A 182 -11.58 7.84 -4.87
C LEU A 182 -12.18 8.90 -3.95
N TYR A 183 -12.82 8.46 -2.88
CA TYR A 183 -13.27 9.30 -1.78
C TYR A 183 -12.27 9.23 -0.63
N ILE A 184 -11.91 10.39 -0.08
CA ILE A 184 -11.00 10.50 1.06
C ILE A 184 -11.79 11.03 2.26
N PRO A 185 -12.37 10.13 3.09
CA PRO A 185 -13.07 10.56 4.29
C PRO A 185 -12.12 11.35 5.22
N PRO A 186 -12.58 12.41 5.90
CA PRO A 186 -11.78 13.06 6.91
C PRO A 186 -11.31 12.07 7.98
N GLU A 187 -10.00 12.05 8.29
CA GLU A 187 -9.42 11.09 9.23
C GLU A 187 -10.16 11.02 10.57
N MET A 188 -10.65 12.17 11.05
CA MET A 188 -11.42 12.21 12.28
C MET A 188 -12.71 11.38 12.26
N TYR A 189 -13.24 11.07 11.07
CA TYR A 189 -14.47 10.27 10.98
C TYR A 189 -14.24 8.82 11.44
N TYR A 190 -13.04 8.28 11.28
CA TYR A 190 -12.69 6.94 11.78
C TYR A 190 -12.76 6.84 13.31
N ALA A 191 -12.60 7.96 14.04
CA ALA A 191 -12.87 8.04 15.48
C ALA A 191 -14.35 8.33 15.80
N PHE A 192 -15.12 8.86 14.84
CA PHE A 192 -16.53 9.21 15.00
C PHE A 192 -17.41 8.38 14.06
N GLN A 193 -17.66 7.14 14.43
CA GLN A 193 -18.29 6.13 13.58
C GLN A 193 -19.61 6.57 12.94
N ALA A 194 -20.47 7.28 13.66
CA ALA A 194 -21.72 7.81 13.07
C ALA A 194 -21.46 8.75 11.87
N LYS A 195 -20.38 9.55 11.93
CA LYS A 195 -20.01 10.42 10.80
C LYS A 195 -19.41 9.63 9.65
N LEU A 196 -18.62 8.61 9.95
CA LEU A 196 -18.05 7.72 8.93
C LEU A 196 -19.15 7.00 8.17
N LEU A 197 -20.07 6.34 8.89
CA LEU A 197 -21.16 5.57 8.29
C LEU A 197 -22.12 6.45 7.48
N ALA A 198 -22.48 7.64 8.01
CA ALA A 198 -23.27 8.63 7.26
C ALA A 198 -22.55 9.09 5.97
N TYR A 199 -21.24 9.23 6.00
CA TYR A 199 -20.46 9.57 4.82
C TYR A 199 -20.47 8.45 3.78
N LEU A 200 -20.32 7.18 4.20
CA LEU A 200 -20.37 6.03 3.30
C LEU A 200 -21.74 5.92 2.63
N GLU A 201 -22.82 6.10 3.38
CA GLU A 201 -24.21 6.12 2.89
C GLU A 201 -24.44 7.27 1.91
N GLU A 202 -24.12 8.53 2.30
CA GLU A 202 -24.28 9.73 1.46
C GLU A 202 -23.57 9.61 0.12
N LYS A 203 -22.31 9.14 0.14
CA LYS A 203 -21.47 9.01 -1.07
C LYS A 203 -21.80 7.75 -1.87
N LYS A 204 -22.64 6.87 -1.33
CA LYS A 204 -22.97 5.56 -1.91
C LYS A 204 -21.70 4.80 -2.28
N ILE A 205 -20.82 4.64 -1.29
CA ILE A 205 -19.56 3.93 -1.44
C ILE A 205 -19.84 2.49 -1.82
N THR A 206 -19.10 1.95 -2.78
CA THR A 206 -19.28 0.59 -3.29
C THR A 206 -18.15 -0.36 -2.94
N PHE A 207 -16.98 0.19 -2.59
CA PHE A 207 -15.76 -0.57 -2.32
C PHE A 207 -15.02 0.04 -1.13
N ILE A 208 -14.60 -0.82 -0.20
CA ILE A 208 -13.70 -0.45 0.90
C ILE A 208 -12.56 -1.48 1.00
N PHE A 209 -11.33 -0.96 1.17
CA PHE A 209 -10.15 -1.74 1.51
C PHE A 209 -9.51 -1.13 2.75
N TRP A 210 -9.78 -1.74 3.90
CA TRP A 210 -9.45 -1.18 5.19
C TRP A 210 -8.65 -2.16 6.04
N VAL A 211 -7.90 -1.66 7.00
CA VAL A 211 -7.31 -2.52 8.03
C VAL A 211 -8.40 -3.09 8.92
N PRO A 212 -8.25 -4.33 9.42
CA PRO A 212 -9.21 -4.97 10.34
C PRO A 212 -9.64 -4.11 11.51
N SER A 213 -8.73 -3.38 12.14
CA SER A 213 -9.06 -2.49 13.26
C SER A 213 -10.09 -1.41 12.92
N ALA A 214 -10.10 -0.88 11.70
CA ALA A 214 -11.10 0.07 11.24
C ALA A 214 -12.49 -0.59 11.09
N LEU A 215 -12.55 -1.80 10.54
CA LEU A 215 -13.79 -2.59 10.43
C LEU A 215 -14.32 -2.98 11.81
N VAL A 216 -13.43 -3.42 12.72
CA VAL A 216 -13.75 -3.72 14.11
C VAL A 216 -14.33 -2.51 14.84
N GLY A 217 -13.74 -1.33 14.65
CA GLY A 217 -14.25 -0.08 15.21
C GLY A 217 -15.69 0.21 14.79
N SER A 218 -16.00 0.02 13.51
CA SER A 218 -17.37 0.20 12.99
C SER A 218 -18.34 -0.86 13.52
N ALA A 219 -17.93 -2.13 13.57
CA ALA A 219 -18.75 -3.21 14.12
C ALA A 219 -19.07 -3.00 15.61
N ASN A 220 -18.07 -2.61 16.40
CA ASN A 220 -18.23 -2.35 17.84
C ASN A 220 -19.10 -1.11 18.14
N SER A 221 -19.26 -0.21 17.19
CA SER A 221 -20.11 0.96 17.40
C SER A 221 -21.59 0.64 17.58
N GLY A 222 -22.04 -0.54 17.13
CA GLY A 222 -23.45 -0.93 17.11
C GLY A 222 -24.33 -0.06 16.20
N LEU A 223 -23.71 0.66 15.26
CA LEU A 223 -24.42 1.62 14.40
C LEU A 223 -24.61 1.13 12.95
N LEU A 224 -23.95 0.03 12.55
CA LEU A 224 -23.97 -0.43 11.16
C LEU A 224 -25.40 -0.61 10.59
N GLU A 225 -26.32 -1.12 11.40
CA GLU A 225 -27.73 -1.36 10.98
C GLU A 225 -28.57 -0.07 10.91
N ARG A 226 -28.01 1.08 11.37
CA ARG A 226 -28.73 2.36 11.36
C ARG A 226 -28.55 3.17 10.09
N PHE A 227 -27.67 2.72 9.20
CA PHE A 227 -27.32 3.37 7.95
C PHE A 227 -27.56 2.42 6.77
N ASP A 228 -27.99 2.97 5.64
CA ASP A 228 -28.09 2.20 4.39
C ASP A 228 -26.72 2.07 3.73
N LEU A 229 -26.05 0.98 4.04
CA LEU A 229 -24.76 0.62 3.47
C LEU A 229 -24.86 -0.36 2.30
N SER A 230 -26.07 -0.63 1.78
CA SER A 230 -26.34 -1.63 0.73
C SER A 230 -25.62 -1.36 -0.59
N ALA A 231 -25.14 -0.12 -0.79
CA ALA A 231 -24.29 0.22 -1.93
C ALA A 231 -22.93 -0.46 -1.88
N ILE A 232 -22.41 -0.81 -0.70
CA ILE A 232 -21.12 -1.50 -0.55
C ILE A 232 -21.24 -2.91 -1.09
N LYS A 233 -20.45 -3.21 -2.12
CA LYS A 233 -20.42 -4.52 -2.79
C LYS A 233 -19.16 -5.31 -2.50
N LYS A 234 -18.09 -4.66 -2.07
CA LYS A 234 -16.81 -5.29 -1.77
C LYS A 234 -16.19 -4.72 -0.51
N VAL A 235 -15.80 -5.61 0.38
CA VAL A 235 -15.12 -5.31 1.65
C VAL A 235 -13.85 -6.14 1.69
N LEU A 236 -12.72 -5.50 1.39
CA LEU A 236 -11.40 -6.10 1.45
C LEU A 236 -10.69 -5.61 2.70
N PHE A 237 -9.85 -6.44 3.30
CA PHE A 237 -9.08 -6.07 4.47
C PHE A 237 -7.70 -6.75 4.48
N CYS A 238 -6.69 -6.04 4.98
CA CYS A 238 -5.30 -6.46 5.02
C CYS A 238 -4.54 -5.84 6.20
N GLY A 239 -3.40 -6.43 6.55
CA GLY A 239 -2.41 -5.85 7.47
C GLY A 239 -2.53 -6.28 8.93
N GLU A 240 -3.67 -6.84 9.35
CA GLU A 240 -3.91 -7.32 10.71
C GLU A 240 -4.77 -8.59 10.69
N VAL A 241 -4.82 -9.31 11.81
CA VAL A 241 -5.74 -10.45 11.94
C VAL A 241 -7.17 -9.93 12.11
N MET A 242 -8.10 -10.38 11.25
CA MET A 242 -9.52 -10.05 11.35
C MET A 242 -10.25 -11.01 12.29
N PRO A 243 -10.79 -10.54 13.42
CA PRO A 243 -11.61 -11.40 14.29
C PRO A 243 -12.96 -11.70 13.64
N ASN A 244 -13.27 -12.99 13.46
CA ASN A 244 -14.48 -13.42 12.76
C ASN A 244 -15.78 -12.92 13.39
N ARG A 245 -15.86 -12.78 14.69
CA ARG A 245 -17.03 -12.18 15.36
C ARG A 245 -17.43 -10.82 14.80
N HIS A 246 -16.44 -9.98 14.43
CA HIS A 246 -16.69 -8.65 13.86
C HIS A 246 -16.97 -8.73 12.36
N LEU A 247 -16.28 -9.63 11.65
CA LEU A 247 -16.55 -9.93 10.26
C LEU A 247 -17.99 -10.43 10.08
N ASN A 248 -18.46 -11.32 10.96
CA ASN A 248 -19.83 -11.85 10.96
C ASN A 248 -20.88 -10.75 11.18
N ILE A 249 -20.58 -9.68 11.95
CA ILE A 249 -21.45 -8.50 12.07
C ILE A 249 -21.59 -7.81 10.72
N TRP A 250 -20.47 -7.51 10.04
CA TRP A 250 -20.47 -6.90 8.71
C TRP A 250 -21.21 -7.76 7.68
N ARG A 251 -20.99 -9.07 7.67
CA ARG A 251 -21.65 -10.00 6.73
C ARG A 251 -23.16 -10.07 6.93
N ARG A 252 -23.66 -9.93 8.15
CA ARG A 252 -25.11 -9.84 8.41
C ARG A 252 -25.71 -8.55 7.89
N VAL A 253 -24.98 -7.42 8.01
CA VAL A 253 -25.45 -6.13 7.51
C VAL A 253 -25.35 -6.03 5.99
N LEU A 254 -24.35 -6.67 5.40
CA LEU A 254 -24.07 -6.65 3.96
C LEU A 254 -24.06 -8.07 3.37
N PRO A 255 -25.20 -8.77 3.35
CA PRO A 255 -25.26 -10.18 2.90
C PRO A 255 -24.92 -10.36 1.40
N GLU A 256 -25.07 -9.31 0.59
CA GLU A 256 -24.78 -9.30 -0.85
C GLU A 256 -23.36 -8.81 -1.17
N ALA A 257 -22.58 -8.42 -0.18
CA ALA A 257 -21.21 -7.94 -0.40
C ALA A 257 -20.22 -9.11 -0.41
N GLU A 258 -19.23 -8.98 -1.26
CA GLU A 258 -18.06 -9.85 -1.26
C GLU A 258 -17.09 -9.41 -0.17
N PHE A 259 -16.58 -10.37 0.60
CA PHE A 259 -15.55 -10.15 1.62
C PHE A 259 -14.28 -10.91 1.25
N ALA A 260 -13.13 -10.25 1.36
CA ALA A 260 -11.84 -10.90 1.12
C ALA A 260 -10.79 -10.48 2.15
N ASN A 261 -10.10 -11.50 2.70
CA ASN A 261 -8.91 -11.33 3.54
C ASN A 261 -7.68 -11.35 2.63
N LEU A 262 -6.91 -10.28 2.66
CA LEU A 262 -5.69 -10.11 1.89
C LEU A 262 -4.48 -10.14 2.82
N TYR A 263 -3.37 -10.63 2.31
CA TYR A 263 -2.12 -10.69 3.06
C TYR A 263 -0.93 -10.31 2.19
N GLY A 264 -0.04 -9.54 2.77
CA GLY A 264 1.28 -9.26 2.23
C GLY A 264 2.03 -8.21 3.04
N PRO A 265 3.35 -8.30 3.12
CA PRO A 265 4.20 -7.24 3.64
C PRO A 265 4.55 -6.20 2.56
N THR A 266 5.02 -5.03 2.99
CA THR A 266 5.40 -3.92 2.09
C THR A 266 6.45 -4.35 1.05
N GLU A 267 7.32 -5.29 1.38
CA GLU A 267 8.39 -5.81 0.52
C GLU A 267 7.88 -6.56 -0.73
N ILE A 268 6.59 -6.87 -0.77
CA ILE A 268 5.97 -7.55 -1.92
C ILE A 268 4.83 -6.73 -2.55
N THR A 269 4.88 -5.42 -2.43
CA THR A 269 3.90 -4.51 -3.03
C THR A 269 2.48 -4.75 -2.48
N ASP A 270 2.32 -4.64 -1.14
CA ASP A 270 1.08 -4.71 -0.36
C ASP A 270 0.45 -6.11 -0.26
N VAL A 271 0.13 -6.81 -1.36
CA VAL A 271 -0.62 -8.08 -1.30
C VAL A 271 0.01 -9.17 -2.16
N CYS A 272 0.26 -10.35 -1.58
CA CYS A 272 0.69 -11.55 -2.33
C CYS A 272 -0.31 -12.70 -2.27
N SER A 273 -1.26 -12.67 -1.33
CA SER A 273 -2.30 -13.69 -1.24
C SER A 273 -3.63 -13.13 -0.80
N PHE A 274 -4.68 -13.87 -1.11
CA PHE A 274 -6.04 -13.50 -0.75
C PHE A 274 -6.93 -14.71 -0.51
N PHE A 275 -7.92 -14.52 0.36
CA PHE A 275 -8.96 -15.49 0.66
C PHE A 275 -10.34 -14.84 0.54
N ARG A 276 -11.18 -15.30 -0.39
CA ARG A 276 -12.59 -14.90 -0.45
C ARG A 276 -13.36 -15.60 0.66
N VAL A 277 -14.06 -14.83 1.48
CA VAL A 277 -14.85 -15.36 2.61
C VAL A 277 -16.19 -15.89 2.08
N ASN A 278 -16.15 -17.05 1.44
CA ASN A 278 -17.27 -17.67 0.73
C ASN A 278 -18.00 -18.76 1.54
N ARG A 279 -17.64 -18.94 2.80
CA ARG A 279 -18.29 -19.86 3.75
C ARG A 279 -18.51 -19.18 5.10
N GLU A 280 -19.24 -19.83 5.98
CA GLU A 280 -19.37 -19.39 7.35
C GLU A 280 -18.14 -19.80 8.17
N PHE A 281 -17.79 -18.95 9.11
CA PHE A 281 -16.75 -19.17 10.10
C PHE A 281 -17.34 -18.90 11.49
N ALA A 282 -17.03 -19.77 12.45
CA ALA A 282 -17.33 -19.47 13.84
C ALA A 282 -16.53 -18.25 14.32
N ASP A 283 -16.98 -17.62 15.39
CA ASP A 283 -16.39 -16.35 15.87
C ASP A 283 -14.90 -16.48 16.22
N ASP A 284 -14.48 -17.67 16.65
CA ASP A 284 -13.10 -17.97 17.06
C ASP A 284 -12.28 -18.74 16.01
N ASP A 285 -12.86 -19.05 14.84
CA ASP A 285 -12.13 -19.70 13.76
C ASP A 285 -11.06 -18.78 13.17
N PRO A 286 -9.88 -19.27 12.80
CA PRO A 286 -8.91 -18.48 12.08
C PRO A 286 -9.32 -18.29 10.62
N LEU A 287 -9.19 -17.07 10.10
CA LEU A 287 -9.31 -16.82 8.66
C LEU A 287 -8.02 -17.20 7.95
N PRO A 288 -8.10 -18.01 6.87
CA PRO A 288 -6.96 -18.22 5.99
C PRO A 288 -6.51 -16.92 5.30
N ILE A 289 -5.26 -16.87 4.90
CA ILE A 289 -4.75 -15.87 3.95
C ILE A 289 -4.88 -16.34 2.50
N GLY A 290 -5.26 -17.59 2.28
CA GLY A 290 -5.78 -18.16 1.05
C GLY A 290 -4.73 -18.61 0.06
N LYS A 291 -4.82 -18.14 -1.20
CA LYS A 291 -3.97 -18.52 -2.34
C LYS A 291 -3.21 -17.32 -2.87
N ALA A 292 -2.12 -17.59 -3.59
CA ALA A 292 -1.32 -16.57 -4.24
C ALA A 292 -2.13 -15.73 -5.26
N CYS A 293 -1.77 -14.45 -5.37
CA CYS A 293 -2.22 -13.57 -6.43
C CYS A 293 -1.62 -13.99 -7.79
N ARG A 294 -2.18 -13.48 -8.89
CA ARG A 294 -1.60 -13.72 -10.22
C ARG A 294 -0.14 -13.23 -10.28
N ASN A 295 0.70 -13.93 -11.04
CA ASN A 295 2.13 -13.67 -11.21
C ASN A 295 2.93 -13.67 -9.90
N THR A 296 2.36 -14.24 -8.85
CA THR A 296 2.97 -14.42 -7.54
C THR A 296 2.90 -15.88 -7.14
N GLU A 297 3.95 -16.41 -6.55
CA GLU A 297 3.96 -17.72 -5.94
C GLU A 297 4.34 -17.61 -4.47
N ILE A 298 3.58 -18.33 -3.66
CA ILE A 298 3.83 -18.51 -2.23
C ILE A 298 4.34 -19.92 -2.03
N MET A 299 5.42 -20.06 -1.31
CA MET A 299 6.01 -21.34 -0.93
C MET A 299 6.25 -21.37 0.58
N LEU A 300 6.06 -22.52 1.18
CA LEU A 300 6.43 -22.78 2.56
C LEU A 300 7.72 -23.59 2.58
N LEU A 301 8.77 -23.05 3.20
CA LEU A 301 10.06 -23.72 3.31
C LEU A 301 10.32 -24.12 4.76
N ASP A 302 10.87 -25.32 4.95
CA ASP A 302 11.37 -25.76 6.25
C ASP A 302 12.80 -25.23 6.54
N ASP A 303 13.34 -25.59 7.69
CA ASP A 303 14.68 -25.13 8.13
C ASP A 303 15.82 -25.63 7.21
N GLU A 304 15.59 -26.73 6.47
CA GLU A 304 16.51 -27.26 5.46
C GLU A 304 16.27 -26.69 4.05
N ASN A 305 15.37 -25.71 3.92
CA ASN A 305 14.93 -25.10 2.67
C ASN A 305 14.21 -26.07 1.70
N CYS A 306 13.61 -27.13 2.23
CA CYS A 306 12.76 -28.02 1.46
C CYS A 306 11.32 -27.49 1.38
N LEU A 307 10.69 -27.67 0.22
CA LEU A 307 9.30 -27.27 0.01
C LEU A 307 8.36 -28.14 0.84
N ILE A 308 7.51 -27.49 1.63
CA ILE A 308 6.44 -28.13 2.39
C ILE A 308 5.18 -28.16 1.52
N THR A 309 4.60 -29.35 1.36
CA THR A 309 3.32 -29.57 0.66
C THR A 309 2.29 -30.27 1.53
N GLU A 310 2.71 -30.85 2.66
CA GLU A 310 1.82 -31.56 3.56
C GLU A 310 0.98 -30.58 4.38
N PRO A 311 -0.34 -30.87 4.55
CA PRO A 311 -1.20 -30.09 5.44
C PRO A 311 -0.63 -30.03 6.87
N ASP A 312 -0.91 -28.94 7.56
CA ASP A 312 -0.58 -28.68 8.98
C ASP A 312 0.92 -28.64 9.31
N LYS A 313 1.81 -28.98 8.36
CA LYS A 313 3.26 -28.82 8.55
C LYS A 313 3.62 -27.33 8.41
N LYS A 314 4.27 -26.79 9.44
CA LYS A 314 4.67 -25.39 9.51
C LYS A 314 5.96 -25.13 8.75
N GLY A 315 6.02 -24.02 8.03
CA GLY A 315 7.23 -23.51 7.40
C GLY A 315 7.24 -22.01 7.29
N GLU A 316 8.38 -21.45 6.93
CA GLU A 316 8.48 -20.03 6.64
C GLU A 316 7.80 -19.73 5.31
N LEU A 317 6.92 -18.73 5.32
CA LEU A 317 6.29 -18.24 4.11
C LEU A 317 7.30 -17.43 3.30
N CYS A 318 7.55 -17.88 2.08
CA CYS A 318 8.41 -17.22 1.11
C CYS A 318 7.61 -16.86 -0.14
N VAL A 319 8.00 -15.76 -0.78
CA VAL A 319 7.27 -15.23 -1.93
C VAL A 319 8.21 -14.97 -3.09
N ARG A 320 7.80 -15.33 -4.32
CA ARG A 320 8.44 -14.91 -5.57
C ARG A 320 7.41 -14.35 -6.54
N GLY A 321 7.88 -13.57 -7.49
CA GLY A 321 7.05 -13.02 -8.55
C GLY A 321 7.32 -11.55 -8.84
N THR A 322 6.47 -10.97 -9.67
CA THR A 322 6.56 -9.56 -10.08
C THR A 322 6.25 -8.57 -8.96
N SER A 323 5.58 -9.03 -7.90
CA SER A 323 5.25 -8.24 -6.72
C SER A 323 6.46 -7.91 -5.82
N LEU A 324 7.60 -8.60 -5.99
CA LEU A 324 8.78 -8.33 -5.18
C LEU A 324 9.31 -6.91 -5.36
N SER A 325 9.66 -6.26 -4.26
CA SER A 325 10.46 -5.03 -4.28
C SER A 325 11.87 -5.32 -4.83
N VAL A 326 12.58 -4.28 -5.24
CA VAL A 326 14.00 -4.42 -5.60
C VAL A 326 14.90 -4.53 -4.37
N GLY A 327 14.33 -4.43 -3.18
CA GLY A 327 15.01 -4.52 -1.89
C GLY A 327 14.84 -3.26 -1.04
N TYR A 328 15.68 -3.18 -0.01
CA TYR A 328 15.70 -2.03 0.89
C TYR A 328 16.58 -0.92 0.34
N TYR A 329 16.01 0.27 0.22
CA TYR A 329 16.64 1.46 -0.33
C TYR A 329 17.95 1.80 0.37
N ALA A 330 19.04 1.88 -0.40
CA ALA A 330 20.40 2.15 0.07
C ALA A 330 20.84 1.24 1.25
N ASN A 331 20.36 -0.02 1.30
CA ASN A 331 20.70 -0.97 2.34
C ASN A 331 20.87 -2.39 1.76
N GLU A 332 22.02 -2.61 1.15
CA GLU A 332 22.36 -3.88 0.48
C GLU A 332 22.50 -5.04 1.48
N GLU A 333 23.00 -4.77 2.67
CA GLU A 333 23.17 -5.77 3.74
C GLU A 333 21.81 -6.38 4.14
N LYS A 334 20.81 -5.54 4.47
CA LYS A 334 19.47 -6.03 4.80
C LYS A 334 18.78 -6.66 3.59
N THR A 335 19.02 -6.12 2.40
CA THR A 335 18.44 -6.67 1.15
C THR A 335 18.94 -8.09 0.93
N SER A 336 20.23 -8.35 1.05
CA SER A 336 20.81 -9.70 0.81
C SER A 336 20.34 -10.75 1.81
N VAL A 337 19.93 -10.34 3.02
CA VAL A 337 19.39 -11.26 4.04
C VAL A 337 17.93 -11.62 3.76
N ALA A 338 17.11 -10.65 3.32
CA ALA A 338 15.68 -10.84 3.13
C ALA A 338 15.31 -11.34 1.72
N PHE A 339 16.06 -10.92 0.71
CA PHE A 339 15.86 -11.28 -0.70
C PHE A 339 16.98 -12.21 -1.15
N VAL A 340 16.75 -13.50 -1.00
CA VAL A 340 17.75 -14.54 -1.24
C VAL A 340 17.51 -15.27 -2.54
N GLN A 341 18.52 -16.02 -3.00
CA GLN A 341 18.33 -16.96 -4.10
C GLN A 341 17.27 -18.00 -3.72
N ASN A 342 16.36 -18.31 -4.64
CA ASN A 342 15.39 -19.38 -4.47
C ASN A 342 16.12 -20.71 -4.30
N PRO A 343 16.05 -21.37 -3.13
CA PRO A 343 16.77 -22.64 -2.91
C PRO A 343 16.24 -23.77 -3.77
N LEU A 344 15.01 -23.65 -4.28
CA LEU A 344 14.38 -24.65 -5.14
C LEU A 344 14.80 -24.51 -6.62
N ASN A 345 15.46 -23.38 -6.97
CA ASN A 345 15.91 -23.11 -8.35
C ASN A 345 17.45 -23.02 -8.43
N PRO A 346 18.15 -24.11 -8.77
CA PRO A 346 19.60 -24.10 -8.91
C PRO A 346 20.09 -23.67 -10.33
N TYR A 347 19.19 -23.38 -11.26
CA TYR A 347 19.54 -23.26 -12.68
C TYR A 347 19.82 -21.83 -13.14
N TYR A 348 19.18 -20.83 -12.49
CA TYR A 348 19.35 -19.42 -12.82
C TYR A 348 19.06 -18.55 -11.58
N GLU A 349 19.49 -17.30 -11.64
CA GLU A 349 19.25 -16.35 -10.57
C GLU A 349 17.75 -16.02 -10.47
N GLU A 350 17.13 -16.41 -9.36
CA GLU A 350 15.75 -16.14 -9.03
C GLU A 350 15.63 -15.75 -7.56
N LYS A 351 15.18 -14.55 -7.28
CA LYS A 351 15.02 -14.09 -5.90
C LYS A 351 13.68 -14.47 -5.31
N ILE A 352 13.70 -14.84 -4.04
CA ILE A 352 12.53 -14.95 -3.18
C ILE A 352 12.67 -13.97 -2.03
N TYR A 353 11.56 -13.48 -1.55
CA TYR A 353 11.48 -12.74 -0.29
C TYR A 353 11.12 -13.69 0.86
N ARG A 354 11.94 -13.73 1.89
CA ARG A 354 11.71 -14.46 3.14
C ARG A 354 10.95 -13.56 4.10
N THR A 355 9.67 -13.86 4.32
CA THR A 355 8.82 -12.98 5.14
C THR A 355 9.16 -13.04 6.63
N GLY A 356 9.74 -14.15 7.07
CA GLY A 356 9.92 -14.47 8.47
C GLY A 356 8.64 -14.96 9.16
N ASP A 357 7.53 -15.02 8.45
CA ASP A 357 6.25 -15.47 8.98
C ASP A 357 6.12 -16.98 8.86
N LEU A 358 5.55 -17.62 9.89
CA LEU A 358 5.26 -19.06 9.89
C LEU A 358 3.82 -19.32 9.45
N ALA A 359 3.64 -20.21 8.50
CA ALA A 359 2.35 -20.60 7.97
C ALA A 359 2.27 -22.12 7.74
N HIS A 360 1.09 -22.63 7.45
CA HIS A 360 0.84 -24.01 7.04
C HIS A 360 -0.29 -24.05 6.00
N TYR A 361 -0.37 -25.11 5.22
CA TYR A 361 -1.54 -25.39 4.40
C TYR A 361 -2.61 -26.04 5.28
N ASN A 362 -3.85 -25.57 5.18
CA ASN A 362 -4.97 -26.25 5.80
C ASN A 362 -5.46 -27.42 4.92
N GLU A 363 -6.44 -28.18 5.41
CA GLU A 363 -7.04 -29.33 4.72
C GLU A 363 -7.65 -28.99 3.34
N PHE A 364 -7.92 -27.70 3.05
CA PHE A 364 -8.43 -27.20 1.78
C PHE A 364 -7.34 -26.64 0.86
N GLY A 365 -6.06 -26.79 1.23
CA GLY A 365 -4.91 -26.28 0.48
C GLY A 365 -4.75 -24.76 0.55
N ALA A 366 -5.51 -24.08 1.39
CA ALA A 366 -5.34 -22.65 1.62
C ALA A 366 -4.25 -22.40 2.67
N VAL A 367 -3.44 -21.37 2.47
CA VAL A 367 -2.44 -20.96 3.45
C VAL A 367 -3.14 -20.37 4.67
N SER A 368 -2.83 -20.92 5.83
CA SER A 368 -3.30 -20.43 7.12
C SER A 368 -2.13 -19.97 7.98
N TYR A 369 -2.36 -18.93 8.71
CA TYR A 369 -1.38 -18.24 9.52
C TYR A 369 -1.21 -18.91 10.88
N THR A 370 0.02 -19.04 11.38
CA THR A 370 0.23 -19.54 12.75
C THR A 370 0.80 -18.52 13.71
N HIS A 371 1.69 -17.67 13.26
CA HIS A 371 2.23 -16.54 14.03
C HIS A 371 2.71 -15.45 13.08
N LEU A 372 2.24 -14.23 13.28
CA LEU A 372 2.98 -13.04 12.86
C LEU A 372 4.26 -12.98 13.69
N ARG A 373 5.44 -13.02 13.09
CA ARG A 373 6.52 -12.23 13.67
C ARG A 373 5.93 -10.83 13.78
N ALA A 374 6.05 -10.21 14.95
CA ALA A 374 5.61 -8.84 15.14
C ALA A 374 6.22 -7.99 14.01
N HIS A 375 5.52 -7.91 12.87
CA HIS A 375 5.74 -6.85 11.92
C HIS A 375 5.35 -5.62 12.70
N GLU A 376 6.30 -4.80 12.93
CA GLU A 376 6.26 -3.62 13.75
C GLU A 376 5.02 -2.81 13.40
N THR A 377 3.94 -3.07 14.15
CA THR A 377 2.80 -2.16 14.18
C THR A 377 3.28 -0.88 14.80
N THR A 378 3.43 0.15 14.00
CA THR A 378 3.73 1.52 14.43
C THR A 378 2.59 2.14 15.16
#